data_bd56274efe39a4945fcd53a756180508
#
_entry.id   bd56274efe39a4945fcd53a756180508
#
_cell.length_a   1.000
_cell.length_b   1.000
_cell.length_c   1.000
_cell.angle_alpha   90.00
_cell.angle_beta   90.00
_cell.angle_gamma   90.00
#
_symmetry.space_group_name_H-M   'P 1'
#
loop_
_entity.id
_entity.type
_entity.pdbx_description
1 polymer ?
#
loop_
_entity_poly.entity_id
_entity_poly.type
_entity_poly.pdbx_seq_one_letter_code
_entity_poly.pdbx_strand_id
1 'polypeptide(L)'
;AIVAIFHQLPKKRKHASNVDLMVEITGIISEYVQVDTPGEGLTPSRQFDISKIDFDLLRREFAKAKRKNLILKDLDDLIQQRLNELLFANPQRINYYERYQKIIDDYNSEQNRATIEKTFMDLMNLANGMDQEEQRYVREGFSSDEELSLYDLLFSENLSKQDIQKIKHVAVDLLAKVKAKIAELDHWTDKQETKAAVDNLIRDTLWAELPESYTELSISEYRRRIYEYVYVRYKEVA
;
A
#
# COMPACT_ATOMS: atom_id res chain seq x y z
N ALA A 1 -4.06 -2.76 16.66
CA ALA A 1 -4.84 -1.51 16.41
C ALA A 1 -5.01 -1.26 14.91
N ILE A 2 -3.99 -1.46 14.07
CA ILE A 2 -4.04 -1.23 12.61
C ILE A 2 -5.04 -2.17 11.92
N VAL A 3 -5.09 -3.45 12.31
CA VAL A 3 -6.05 -4.43 11.77
C VAL A 3 -7.51 -4.05 12.06
N ALA A 4 -7.77 -3.37 13.19
CA ALA A 4 -9.12 -2.91 13.55
C ALA A 4 -9.63 -1.74 12.67
N ILE A 5 -8.71 -0.95 12.09
CA ILE A 5 -9.07 0.16 11.19
C ILE A 5 -9.61 -0.37 9.85
N PHE A 6 -9.05 -1.47 9.33
CA PHE A 6 -9.53 -2.08 8.07
C PHE A 6 -10.94 -2.67 8.16
N HIS A 7 -11.42 -3.06 9.35
CA HIS A 7 -12.76 -3.59 9.53
C HIS A 7 -13.84 -2.51 9.76
N GLN A 8 -13.46 -1.25 9.96
CA GLN A 8 -14.38 -0.14 10.20
C GLN A 8 -14.62 0.77 8.99
N LEU A 9 -14.03 0.47 7.82
CA LEU A 9 -14.40 1.19 6.60
C LEU A 9 -15.88 0.95 6.31
N PRO A 10 -16.70 1.99 6.16
CA PRO A 10 -18.13 1.83 5.99
C PRO A 10 -18.44 1.08 4.69
N LYS A 11 -19.05 -0.11 4.81
CA LYS A 11 -19.62 -0.84 3.68
C LYS A 11 -20.71 0.03 3.06
N LYS A 12 -20.38 0.82 2.04
CA LYS A 12 -21.36 1.65 1.34
C LYS A 12 -22.37 0.78 0.58
N ARG A 13 -23.60 1.22 0.66
CA ARG A 13 -24.83 0.63 0.15
C ARG A 13 -24.75 0.37 -1.36
N LYS A 14 -25.18 -0.83 -1.78
CA LYS A 14 -25.46 -1.19 -3.18
C LYS A 14 -26.59 -0.31 -3.72
N HIS A 15 -26.31 0.45 -4.77
CA HIS A 15 -27.33 0.97 -5.69
C HIS A 15 -27.10 0.40 -7.10
N ALA A 16 -28.14 -0.16 -7.66
CA ALA A 16 -28.19 -0.93 -8.90
C ALA A 16 -28.17 -0.07 -10.19
N SER A 17 -27.40 1.01 -10.24
CA SER A 17 -27.32 1.92 -11.41
C SER A 17 -25.88 2.25 -11.84
N ASN A 18 -24.88 1.55 -11.34
CA ASN A 18 -23.47 1.91 -11.57
C ASN A 18 -22.81 1.16 -12.76
N VAL A 19 -23.49 0.20 -13.38
CA VAL A 19 -22.90 -0.62 -14.44
C VAL A 19 -22.69 0.20 -15.72
N ASP A 20 -23.64 1.04 -16.08
CA ASP A 20 -23.55 1.85 -17.33
C ASP A 20 -22.48 2.94 -17.20
N LEU A 21 -22.32 3.48 -16.00
CA LEU A 21 -21.32 4.52 -15.71
C LEU A 21 -19.90 3.96 -15.64
N MET A 22 -19.75 2.79 -15.03
CA MET A 22 -18.48 2.05 -15.03
C MET A 22 -18.05 1.68 -16.45
N VAL A 23 -19.00 1.37 -17.33
CA VAL A 23 -18.72 1.11 -18.75
C VAL A 23 -18.29 2.38 -19.47
N GLU A 24 -18.91 3.53 -19.19
CA GLU A 24 -18.55 4.81 -19.82
C GLU A 24 -17.17 5.30 -19.37
N ILE A 25 -16.83 5.16 -18.09
CA ILE A 25 -15.52 5.51 -17.55
C ILE A 25 -14.47 4.46 -17.87
N THR A 26 -14.81 3.18 -17.87
CA THR A 26 -13.95 2.11 -18.39
C THR A 26 -13.68 2.34 -19.88
N GLY A 27 -14.63 2.85 -20.62
CA GLY A 27 -14.46 3.29 -22.01
C GLY A 27 -13.47 4.44 -22.15
N ILE A 28 -13.60 5.48 -21.34
CA ILE A 28 -12.69 6.62 -21.31
C ILE A 28 -11.28 6.18 -20.86
N ILE A 29 -11.18 5.43 -19.77
CA ILE A 29 -9.89 4.94 -19.26
C ILE A 29 -9.25 3.92 -20.21
N SER A 30 -10.02 3.02 -20.83
CA SER A 30 -9.49 2.01 -21.76
C SER A 30 -9.07 2.60 -23.12
N GLU A 31 -9.61 3.72 -23.55
CA GLU A 31 -9.16 4.45 -24.74
C GLU A 31 -7.78 5.09 -24.54
N TYR A 32 -7.40 5.34 -23.28
CA TYR A 32 -6.16 6.01 -22.89
C TYR A 32 -5.14 5.12 -22.18
N VAL A 33 -5.49 3.88 -21.89
CA VAL A 33 -4.54 2.84 -21.46
C VAL A 33 -4.15 2.03 -22.70
N GLN A 34 -2.96 2.23 -23.23
CA GLN A 34 -2.40 1.37 -24.27
C GLN A 34 -2.26 -0.05 -23.71
N VAL A 35 -3.24 -0.91 -24.05
CA VAL A 35 -3.18 -2.34 -23.77
C VAL A 35 -2.48 -3.01 -24.93
N ASP A 36 -1.19 -3.24 -24.81
CA ASP A 36 -0.46 -4.16 -25.66
C ASP A 36 -0.80 -5.61 -25.25
N THR A 37 -1.98 -6.08 -25.65
CA THR A 37 -2.24 -7.53 -25.77
C THR A 37 -3.47 -7.78 -26.66
N PRO A 38 -3.34 -8.61 -27.69
CA PRO A 38 -4.47 -9.02 -28.52
C PRO A 38 -5.23 -10.20 -27.86
N GLY A 39 -6.53 -10.00 -27.62
CA GLY A 39 -7.54 -11.06 -27.49
C GLY A 39 -7.64 -11.74 -26.15
N GLU A 40 -8.67 -11.38 -25.37
CA GLU A 40 -9.66 -12.32 -24.83
C GLU A 40 -10.65 -11.58 -23.91
N GLY A 41 -11.87 -12.10 -23.86
CA GLY A 41 -13.10 -11.50 -23.36
C GLY A 41 -13.05 -10.73 -22.02
N LEU A 42 -13.89 -9.72 -21.96
CA LEU A 42 -14.18 -8.87 -20.79
C LEU A 42 -14.65 -9.70 -19.59
N THR A 43 -13.78 -9.88 -18.62
CA THR A 43 -14.14 -10.30 -17.27
C THR A 43 -14.05 -9.13 -16.29
N PRO A 44 -14.96 -9.00 -15.30
CA PRO A 44 -15.08 -7.79 -14.44
C PRO A 44 -14.00 -7.64 -13.38
N SER A 45 -12.84 -8.28 -13.49
CA SER A 45 -11.77 -8.26 -12.49
C SER A 45 -10.43 -7.76 -13.03
N ARG A 46 -10.43 -6.83 -14.02
CA ARG A 46 -9.18 -6.18 -14.39
C ARG A 46 -8.79 -5.19 -13.31
N GLN A 47 -7.70 -5.50 -12.61
CA GLN A 47 -6.95 -4.54 -11.84
C GLN A 47 -6.45 -3.46 -12.78
N PHE A 48 -6.98 -2.24 -12.65
CA PHE A 48 -6.48 -1.09 -13.38
C PHE A 48 -5.16 -0.66 -12.76
N ASP A 49 -4.11 -0.69 -13.56
CA ASP A 49 -2.81 -0.18 -13.16
C ASP A 49 -2.85 1.36 -13.24
N ILE A 50 -3.03 2.00 -12.08
CA ILE A 50 -3.09 3.47 -11.98
C ILE A 50 -1.77 4.10 -12.44
N SER A 51 -0.64 3.39 -12.37
CA SER A 51 0.66 3.89 -12.84
C SER A 51 0.70 4.18 -14.35
N LYS A 52 -0.32 3.69 -15.09
CA LYS A 52 -0.48 3.92 -16.55
C LYS A 52 -1.49 5.02 -16.88
N ILE A 53 -2.07 5.70 -15.88
CA ILE A 53 -3.02 6.78 -16.12
C ILE A 53 -2.25 8.02 -16.61
N ASP A 54 -2.61 8.53 -17.78
CA ASP A 54 -2.20 9.87 -18.22
C ASP A 54 -2.99 10.92 -17.44
N PHE A 55 -2.40 11.38 -16.34
CA PHE A 55 -3.01 12.37 -15.45
C PHE A 55 -3.26 13.73 -16.14
N ASP A 56 -2.48 14.10 -17.15
CA ASP A 56 -2.70 15.34 -17.90
C ASP A 56 -3.93 15.24 -18.79
N LEU A 57 -4.14 14.07 -19.35
CA LEU A 57 -5.32 13.80 -20.15
C LEU A 57 -6.57 13.73 -19.28
N LEU A 58 -6.52 13.01 -18.15
CA LEU A 58 -7.62 12.93 -17.19
C LEU A 58 -8.01 14.34 -16.69
N ARG A 59 -7.04 15.22 -16.44
CA ARG A 59 -7.29 16.63 -16.09
C ARG A 59 -8.03 17.39 -17.17
N ARG A 60 -7.65 17.22 -18.44
CA ARG A 60 -8.31 17.89 -19.58
C ARG A 60 -9.75 17.41 -19.74
N GLU A 61 -10.00 16.12 -19.61
CA GLU A 61 -11.33 15.55 -19.70
C GLU A 61 -12.22 15.95 -18.53
N PHE A 62 -11.67 15.96 -17.30
CA PHE A 62 -12.37 16.48 -16.12
C PHE A 62 -12.80 17.95 -16.30
N ALA A 63 -11.94 18.79 -16.88
CA ALA A 63 -12.26 20.19 -17.14
C ALA A 63 -13.46 20.36 -18.07
N LYS A 64 -13.61 19.47 -19.08
CA LYS A 64 -14.70 19.48 -20.07
C LYS A 64 -15.97 18.77 -19.60
N ALA A 65 -15.87 17.91 -18.58
CA ALA A 65 -16.95 17.05 -18.16
C ALA A 65 -18.14 17.82 -17.59
N LYS A 66 -19.35 17.42 -17.99
CA LYS A 66 -20.60 17.96 -17.46
C LYS A 66 -20.95 17.40 -16.08
N ARG A 67 -20.49 16.20 -15.74
CA ARG A 67 -20.78 15.46 -14.51
C ARG A 67 -19.51 15.22 -13.67
N LYS A 68 -18.88 16.31 -13.25
CA LYS A 68 -17.61 16.27 -12.50
C LYS A 68 -17.66 15.40 -11.24
N ASN A 69 -18.81 15.39 -10.54
CA ASN A 69 -18.96 14.58 -9.31
C ASN A 69 -18.85 13.08 -9.56
N LEU A 70 -19.20 12.60 -10.77
CA LEU A 70 -19.08 11.18 -11.09
C LEU A 70 -17.61 10.80 -11.29
N ILE A 71 -16.88 11.59 -12.08
CA ILE A 71 -15.44 11.38 -12.28
C ILE A 71 -14.68 11.47 -10.96
N LEU A 72 -15.06 12.42 -10.10
CA LEU A 72 -14.47 12.54 -8.78
C LEU A 72 -14.70 11.29 -7.92
N LYS A 73 -15.93 10.75 -7.94
CA LYS A 73 -16.28 9.54 -7.20
C LYS A 73 -15.47 8.33 -7.68
N ASP A 74 -15.32 8.17 -8.99
CA ASP A 74 -14.62 7.03 -9.54
C ASP A 74 -13.10 7.12 -9.27
N LEU A 75 -12.55 8.33 -9.32
CA LEU A 75 -11.16 8.57 -8.89
C LEU A 75 -10.99 8.26 -7.38
N ASP A 76 -11.97 8.62 -6.55
CA ASP A 76 -12.00 8.29 -5.13
C ASP A 76 -12.00 6.77 -4.91
N ASP A 77 -12.88 6.03 -5.59
CA ASP A 77 -12.99 4.57 -5.47
C ASP A 77 -11.66 3.88 -5.88
N LEU A 78 -11.01 4.35 -6.95
CA LEU A 78 -9.69 3.86 -7.39
C LEU A 78 -8.59 4.14 -6.37
N ILE A 79 -8.54 5.35 -5.83
CA ILE A 79 -7.55 5.72 -4.82
C ILE A 79 -7.74 4.92 -3.54
N GLN A 80 -8.98 4.69 -3.10
CA GLN A 80 -9.24 3.84 -1.94
C GLN A 80 -8.71 2.41 -2.13
N GLN A 81 -8.96 1.81 -3.29
CA GLN A 81 -8.44 0.49 -3.60
C GLN A 81 -6.91 0.47 -3.55
N ARG A 82 -6.28 1.41 -4.25
CA ARG A 82 -4.81 1.52 -4.31
C ARG A 82 -4.18 1.77 -2.94
N LEU A 83 -4.81 2.62 -2.14
CA LEU A 83 -4.37 2.93 -0.79
C LEU A 83 -4.40 1.68 0.10
N ASN A 84 -5.43 0.84 -0.02
CA ASN A 84 -5.50 -0.43 0.69
C ASN A 84 -4.35 -1.38 0.29
N GLU A 85 -4.05 -1.49 -0.99
CA GLU A 85 -2.93 -2.30 -1.51
C GLU A 85 -1.58 -1.75 -1.00
N LEU A 86 -1.39 -0.43 -1.06
CA LEU A 86 -0.18 0.25 -0.60
C LEU A 86 0.08 0.03 0.90
N LEU A 87 -0.97 0.13 1.73
CA LEU A 87 -0.89 -0.07 3.18
C LEU A 87 -0.75 -1.54 3.55
N PHE A 88 -1.37 -2.44 2.78
CA PHE A 88 -1.17 -3.88 2.96
C PHE A 88 0.28 -4.28 2.66
N ALA A 89 0.86 -3.71 1.60
CA ALA A 89 2.26 -3.94 1.25
C ALA A 89 3.23 -3.38 2.30
N ASN A 90 2.99 -2.15 2.77
CA ASN A 90 3.84 -1.48 3.77
C ASN A 90 3.00 -0.62 4.74
N PRO A 91 2.74 -1.09 5.98
CA PRO A 91 1.94 -0.35 6.96
C PRO A 91 2.54 1.00 7.40
N GLN A 92 3.84 1.23 7.17
CA GLN A 92 4.49 2.51 7.51
C GLN A 92 4.03 3.67 6.60
N ARG A 93 3.33 3.36 5.51
CA ARG A 93 2.75 4.33 4.57
C ARG A 93 1.42 4.94 5.03
N ILE A 94 1.14 4.87 6.32
CA ILE A 94 -0.11 5.39 6.92
C ILE A 94 -0.35 6.87 6.64
N ASN A 95 0.69 7.66 6.43
CA ASN A 95 0.63 9.06 6.06
C ASN A 95 -0.14 9.31 4.75
N TYR A 96 -0.17 8.37 3.82
CA TYR A 96 -0.99 8.47 2.60
C TYR A 96 -2.48 8.36 2.93
N TYR A 97 -2.85 7.49 3.88
CA TYR A 97 -4.23 7.39 4.36
C TYR A 97 -4.66 8.66 5.10
N GLU A 98 -3.83 9.23 5.96
CA GLU A 98 -4.11 10.47 6.66
C GLU A 98 -4.32 11.64 5.69
N ARG A 99 -3.49 11.74 4.64
CA ARG A 99 -3.66 12.74 3.57
C ARG A 99 -4.97 12.53 2.80
N TYR A 100 -5.30 11.29 2.46
CA TYR A 100 -6.55 10.95 1.81
C TYR A 100 -7.75 11.35 2.67
N GLN A 101 -7.77 11.00 3.96
CA GLN A 101 -8.84 11.37 4.88
C GLN A 101 -9.03 12.89 4.93
N LYS A 102 -7.96 13.64 5.02
CA LYS A 102 -8.02 15.10 5.02
C LYS A 102 -8.65 15.66 3.75
N ILE A 103 -8.32 15.13 2.57
CA ILE A 103 -8.91 15.55 1.29
C ILE A 103 -10.44 15.29 1.30
N ILE A 104 -10.86 14.15 1.79
CA ILE A 104 -12.28 13.78 1.84
C ILE A 104 -13.04 14.61 2.88
N ASP A 105 -12.46 14.86 4.04
CA ASP A 105 -13.07 15.71 5.09
C ASP A 105 -13.23 17.15 4.61
N ASP A 106 -12.22 17.72 3.94
CA ASP A 106 -12.28 19.05 3.32
C ASP A 106 -13.40 19.11 2.26
N TYR A 107 -13.55 18.08 1.41
CA TYR A 107 -14.61 18.00 0.41
C TYR A 107 -16.00 17.91 1.03
N ASN A 108 -16.16 17.12 2.09
CA ASN A 108 -17.45 16.94 2.76
C ASN A 108 -17.91 18.19 3.52
N SER A 109 -16.96 19.04 3.93
CA SER A 109 -17.28 20.29 4.66
C SER A 109 -17.69 21.44 3.73
N GLU A 110 -17.20 21.46 2.47
CA GLU A 110 -17.41 22.58 1.52
C GLU A 110 -17.85 22.09 0.12
N GLN A 111 -19.10 21.73 -0.05
CA GLN A 111 -19.59 21.18 -1.32
C GLN A 111 -19.93 22.25 -2.38
N ASN A 112 -18.96 22.95 -2.89
CA ASN A 112 -19.12 23.85 -4.03
C ASN A 112 -18.26 23.43 -5.25
N ARG A 113 -18.46 24.08 -6.42
CA ARG A 113 -17.73 23.72 -7.66
C ARG A 113 -16.23 23.89 -7.54
N ALA A 114 -15.76 24.95 -6.89
CA ALA A 114 -14.35 25.20 -6.69
C ALA A 114 -13.71 24.10 -5.80
N THR A 115 -14.45 23.63 -4.79
CA THR A 115 -14.05 22.52 -3.94
C THR A 115 -13.94 21.22 -4.73
N ILE A 116 -14.88 20.93 -5.64
CA ILE A 116 -14.84 19.73 -6.50
C ILE A 116 -13.56 19.73 -7.36
N GLU A 117 -13.23 20.84 -7.98
CA GLU A 117 -12.02 20.97 -8.80
C GLU A 117 -10.74 20.86 -7.97
N LYS A 118 -10.71 21.47 -6.80
CA LYS A 118 -9.59 21.34 -5.85
C LYS A 118 -9.43 19.88 -5.38
N THR A 119 -10.50 19.25 -4.95
CA THR A 119 -10.48 17.86 -4.47
C THR A 119 -9.99 16.91 -5.54
N PHE A 120 -10.43 17.09 -6.78
CA PHE A 120 -9.93 16.30 -7.91
C PHE A 120 -8.40 16.44 -8.08
N MET A 121 -7.88 17.68 -8.01
CA MET A 121 -6.44 17.93 -8.10
C MET A 121 -5.67 17.33 -6.93
N ASP A 122 -6.20 17.43 -5.72
CA ASP A 122 -5.58 16.89 -4.52
C ASP A 122 -5.55 15.36 -4.55
N LEU A 123 -6.61 14.70 -5.02
CA LEU A 123 -6.65 13.25 -5.24
C LEU A 123 -5.67 12.80 -6.32
N MET A 124 -5.56 13.54 -7.42
CA MET A 124 -4.55 13.26 -8.46
C MET A 124 -3.13 13.38 -7.94
N ASN A 125 -2.84 14.41 -7.16
CA ASN A 125 -1.52 14.59 -6.55
C ASN A 125 -1.20 13.47 -5.55
N LEU A 126 -2.21 13.01 -4.81
CA LEU A 126 -2.07 11.85 -3.92
C LEU A 126 -1.73 10.58 -4.72
N ALA A 127 -2.47 10.30 -5.80
CA ALA A 127 -2.23 9.15 -6.68
C ALA A 127 -0.82 9.15 -7.27
N ASN A 128 -0.37 10.28 -7.81
CA ASN A 128 1.01 10.45 -8.28
C ASN A 128 2.06 10.18 -7.18
N GLY A 129 1.79 10.63 -5.95
CA GLY A 129 2.67 10.36 -4.81
C GLY A 129 2.73 8.87 -4.47
N MET A 130 1.61 8.16 -4.57
CA MET A 130 1.54 6.71 -4.34
C MET A 130 2.34 5.94 -5.39
N ASP A 131 2.26 6.31 -6.67
CA ASP A 131 3.06 5.69 -7.74
C ASP A 131 4.56 5.86 -7.51
N GLN A 132 4.98 7.04 -7.08
CA GLN A 132 6.37 7.29 -6.73
C GLN A 132 6.81 6.47 -5.50
N GLU A 133 5.93 6.33 -4.52
CA GLU A 133 6.20 5.55 -3.31
C GLU A 133 6.33 4.05 -3.62
N GLU A 134 5.52 3.51 -4.52
CA GLU A 134 5.62 2.10 -4.91
C GLU A 134 6.95 1.77 -5.59
N GLN A 135 7.56 2.74 -6.27
CA GLN A 135 8.89 2.57 -6.88
C GLN A 135 10.04 2.92 -5.94
N ARG A 136 9.75 3.29 -4.67
CA ARG A 136 10.78 3.70 -3.71
C ARG A 136 11.78 2.61 -3.43
N TYR A 137 11.36 1.34 -3.40
CA TYR A 137 12.26 0.22 -3.15
C TYR A 137 13.43 0.17 -4.15
N VAL A 138 13.19 0.43 -5.44
CA VAL A 138 14.25 0.49 -6.46
C VAL A 138 15.21 1.64 -6.18
N ARG A 139 14.70 2.83 -5.85
CA ARG A 139 15.53 4.02 -5.54
C ARG A 139 16.35 3.84 -4.27
N GLU A 140 15.81 3.11 -3.29
CA GLU A 140 16.51 2.78 -2.05
C GLU A 140 17.50 1.61 -2.21
N GLY A 141 17.54 0.94 -3.37
CA GLY A 141 18.43 -0.14 -3.69
C GLY A 141 17.99 -1.51 -3.20
N PHE A 142 16.69 -1.69 -2.94
CA PHE A 142 16.09 -2.99 -2.61
C PHE A 142 15.61 -3.72 -3.87
N SER A 143 15.52 -5.05 -3.77
CA SER A 143 15.04 -5.90 -4.85
C SER A 143 13.50 -6.03 -4.84
N SER A 144 12.86 -5.75 -3.72
CA SER A 144 11.41 -5.86 -3.55
C SER A 144 10.85 -4.84 -2.56
N ASP A 145 9.55 -4.55 -2.67
CA ASP A 145 8.83 -3.71 -1.72
C ASP A 145 8.73 -4.36 -0.32
N GLU A 146 8.81 -5.68 -0.23
CA GLU A 146 8.84 -6.41 1.05
C GLU A 146 10.14 -6.14 1.83
N GLU A 147 11.28 -6.07 1.14
CA GLU A 147 12.57 -5.68 1.75
C GLU A 147 12.51 -4.24 2.27
N LEU A 148 11.96 -3.33 1.46
CA LEU A 148 11.73 -1.95 1.87
C LEU A 148 10.80 -1.86 3.09
N SER A 149 9.75 -2.68 3.14
CA SER A 149 8.80 -2.69 4.25
C SER A 149 9.47 -3.10 5.57
N LEU A 150 10.35 -4.10 5.55
CA LEU A 150 11.12 -4.47 6.74
C LEU A 150 12.14 -3.38 7.14
N TYR A 151 12.78 -2.75 6.16
CA TYR A 151 13.66 -1.61 6.41
C TYR A 151 12.88 -0.45 7.08
N ASP A 152 11.73 -0.08 6.55
CA ASP A 152 10.88 0.99 7.12
C ASP A 152 10.41 0.66 8.54
N LEU A 153 10.12 -0.60 8.83
CA LEU A 153 9.77 -1.06 10.16
C LEU A 153 10.94 -0.91 11.15
N LEU A 154 12.18 -1.08 10.68
CA LEU A 154 13.39 -0.96 11.48
C LEU A 154 13.91 0.48 11.56
N PHE A 155 13.52 1.35 10.65
CA PHE A 155 14.08 2.70 10.56
C PHE A 155 13.75 3.55 11.79
N SER A 156 14.74 4.32 12.26
CA SER A 156 14.64 5.32 13.32
C SER A 156 15.32 6.61 12.90
N GLU A 157 14.82 7.75 13.35
CA GLU A 157 15.24 9.10 12.88
C GLU A 157 16.70 9.46 13.21
N ASN A 158 17.31 8.85 14.24
CA ASN A 158 18.63 9.26 14.74
C ASN A 158 19.76 8.30 14.35
N LEU A 159 19.62 7.56 13.25
CA LEU A 159 20.60 6.59 12.81
C LEU A 159 21.76 7.26 12.07
N SER A 160 22.98 6.78 12.31
CA SER A 160 24.13 7.14 11.50
C SER A 160 24.02 6.57 10.08
N LYS A 161 24.79 7.11 9.13
CA LYS A 161 24.84 6.57 7.76
C LYS A 161 25.30 5.10 7.73
N GLN A 162 26.16 4.71 8.64
CA GLN A 162 26.62 3.32 8.78
C GLN A 162 25.50 2.42 9.29
N ASP A 163 24.75 2.89 10.30
CA ASP A 163 23.60 2.15 10.83
C ASP A 163 22.51 1.98 9.77
N ILE A 164 22.21 3.03 8.97
CA ILE A 164 21.27 2.94 7.86
C ILE A 164 21.67 1.85 6.87
N GLN A 165 22.96 1.75 6.49
CA GLN A 165 23.41 0.67 5.62
C GLN A 165 23.28 -0.69 6.30
N LYS A 166 23.60 -0.78 7.57
CA LYS A 166 23.49 -2.02 8.33
C LYS A 166 22.05 -2.51 8.41
N ILE A 167 21.07 -1.64 8.74
CA ILE A 167 19.67 -2.04 8.79
C ILE A 167 19.08 -2.38 7.42
N LYS A 168 19.59 -1.82 6.32
CA LYS A 168 19.23 -2.27 4.98
C LYS A 168 19.63 -3.74 4.76
N HIS A 169 20.83 -4.12 5.15
CA HIS A 169 21.26 -5.51 5.08
C HIS A 169 20.44 -6.42 5.99
N VAL A 170 20.19 -5.98 7.23
CA VAL A 170 19.35 -6.73 8.17
C VAL A 170 17.94 -6.97 7.60
N ALA A 171 17.33 -5.98 6.97
CA ALA A 171 16.00 -6.12 6.36
C ALA A 171 15.98 -7.18 5.25
N VAL A 172 16.98 -7.18 4.37
CA VAL A 172 17.11 -8.16 3.27
C VAL A 172 17.35 -9.58 3.82
N ASP A 173 18.30 -9.72 4.74
CA ASP A 173 18.69 -11.01 5.31
C ASP A 173 17.55 -11.61 6.17
N LEU A 174 16.94 -10.78 7.01
CA LEU A 174 15.79 -11.20 7.83
C LEU A 174 14.63 -11.69 6.97
N LEU A 175 14.30 -10.97 5.88
CA LEU A 175 13.24 -11.40 4.98
C LEU A 175 13.55 -12.76 4.35
N ALA A 176 14.76 -12.96 3.87
CA ALA A 176 15.22 -14.22 3.28
C ALA A 176 15.13 -15.38 4.29
N LYS A 177 15.62 -15.16 5.52
CA LYS A 177 15.57 -16.14 6.61
C LYS A 177 14.13 -16.49 7.01
N VAL A 178 13.26 -15.49 7.12
CA VAL A 178 11.84 -15.69 7.46
C VAL A 178 11.13 -16.48 6.37
N LYS A 179 11.30 -16.13 5.09
CA LYS A 179 10.70 -16.87 3.98
C LYS A 179 11.18 -18.31 3.92
N ALA A 180 12.48 -18.54 4.09
CA ALA A 180 13.03 -19.89 4.14
C ALA A 180 12.44 -20.68 5.31
N LYS A 181 12.33 -20.07 6.49
CA LYS A 181 11.78 -20.73 7.68
C LYS A 181 10.32 -21.08 7.52
N ILE A 182 9.50 -20.18 6.97
CA ILE A 182 8.08 -20.43 6.72
C ILE A 182 7.89 -21.57 5.71
N ALA A 183 8.72 -21.61 4.65
CA ALA A 183 8.67 -22.69 3.65
C ALA A 183 9.02 -24.08 4.20
N GLU A 184 9.74 -24.16 5.33
CA GLU A 184 10.01 -25.42 6.03
C GLU A 184 8.87 -25.90 6.93
N LEU A 185 7.93 -24.99 7.27
CA LEU A 185 6.90 -25.21 8.28
C LEU A 185 5.53 -25.36 7.61
N ASP A 186 4.95 -26.54 7.70
CA ASP A 186 3.59 -26.79 7.23
C ASP A 186 2.57 -26.06 8.12
N HIS A 187 1.72 -25.22 7.51
CA HIS A 187 0.69 -24.43 8.20
C HIS A 187 1.25 -23.71 9.44
N TRP A 188 2.31 -22.90 9.22
CA TRP A 188 3.10 -22.31 10.32
C TRP A 188 2.27 -21.47 11.31
N THR A 189 1.09 -20.97 10.90
CA THR A 189 0.19 -20.17 11.75
C THR A 189 -0.74 -21.01 12.63
N ASP A 190 -0.80 -22.33 12.48
CA ASP A 190 -1.76 -23.15 13.21
C ASP A 190 -1.26 -23.56 14.61
N LYS A 191 0.03 -23.85 14.74
CA LYS A 191 0.63 -24.37 15.96
C LYS A 191 1.45 -23.31 16.70
N GLN A 192 1.45 -23.36 18.01
CA GLN A 192 2.24 -22.45 18.84
C GLN A 192 3.75 -22.65 18.65
N GLU A 193 4.19 -23.89 18.44
CA GLU A 193 5.60 -24.22 18.23
C GLU A 193 6.13 -23.60 16.94
N THR A 194 5.36 -23.64 15.85
CA THR A 194 5.76 -23.07 14.56
C THR A 194 5.74 -21.54 14.57
N LYS A 195 4.74 -20.93 15.22
CA LYS A 195 4.71 -19.49 15.50
C LYS A 195 5.93 -19.03 16.30
N ALA A 196 6.22 -19.78 17.39
CA ALA A 196 7.38 -19.49 18.24
C ALA A 196 8.72 -19.65 17.49
N ALA A 197 8.80 -20.61 16.56
CA ALA A 197 10.00 -20.79 15.74
C ALA A 197 10.27 -19.57 14.85
N VAL A 198 9.24 -19.02 14.18
CA VAL A 198 9.37 -17.81 13.37
C VAL A 198 9.66 -16.58 14.23
N ASP A 199 8.99 -16.42 15.37
CA ASP A 199 9.20 -15.31 16.29
C ASP A 199 10.61 -15.33 16.92
N ASN A 200 11.11 -16.51 17.29
CA ASN A 200 12.49 -16.67 17.78
C ASN A 200 13.52 -16.35 16.70
N LEU A 201 13.30 -16.79 15.46
CA LEU A 201 14.17 -16.45 14.34
C LEU A 201 14.28 -14.92 14.14
N ILE A 202 13.14 -14.23 14.19
CA ILE A 202 13.12 -12.75 14.09
C ILE A 202 13.91 -12.15 15.26
N ARG A 203 13.64 -12.57 16.48
CA ARG A 203 14.34 -12.09 17.69
C ARG A 203 15.86 -12.28 17.56
N ASP A 204 16.28 -13.51 17.26
CA ASP A 204 17.70 -13.87 17.27
C ASP A 204 18.46 -13.13 16.16
N THR A 205 17.82 -12.93 14.99
CA THR A 205 18.41 -12.13 13.89
C THR A 205 18.54 -10.66 14.29
N LEU A 206 17.52 -10.07 14.90
CA LEU A 206 17.57 -8.67 15.34
C LEU A 206 18.64 -8.45 16.41
N TRP A 207 18.75 -9.36 17.39
CA TRP A 207 19.78 -9.31 18.43
C TRP A 207 21.21 -9.42 17.88
N ALA A 208 21.41 -10.27 16.89
CA ALA A 208 22.74 -10.52 16.32
C ALA A 208 23.19 -9.42 15.36
N GLU A 209 22.27 -8.80 14.64
CA GLU A 209 22.61 -8.03 13.44
C GLU A 209 22.27 -6.53 13.53
N LEU A 210 21.38 -6.11 14.44
CA LEU A 210 21.09 -4.68 14.58
C LEU A 210 22.30 -3.89 15.10
N PRO A 211 22.43 -2.59 14.75
CA PRO A 211 23.44 -1.71 15.32
C PRO A 211 23.31 -1.56 16.85
N GLU A 212 24.43 -1.23 17.52
CA GLU A 212 24.46 -0.95 18.96
C GLU A 212 23.59 0.25 19.39
N SER A 213 23.19 1.08 18.43
CA SER A 213 22.25 2.18 18.65
C SER A 213 20.83 1.70 19.00
N TYR A 214 20.52 0.42 18.79
CA TYR A 214 19.25 -0.21 19.16
C TYR A 214 19.31 -0.78 20.56
N THR A 215 18.43 -0.30 21.43
CA THR A 215 18.33 -0.78 22.81
C THR A 215 17.51 -2.08 22.88
N GLU A 216 17.66 -2.82 23.99
CA GLU A 216 16.88 -4.04 24.25
C GLU A 216 15.36 -3.80 24.15
N LEU A 217 14.88 -2.68 24.69
CA LEU A 217 13.46 -2.32 24.61
C LEU A 217 13.01 -2.04 23.18
N SER A 218 13.84 -1.33 22.40
CA SER A 218 13.52 -1.05 21.01
C SER A 218 13.53 -2.32 20.17
N ILE A 219 14.49 -3.23 20.37
CA ILE A 219 14.55 -4.52 19.67
C ILE A 219 13.28 -5.36 19.96
N SER A 220 12.81 -5.37 21.19
CA SER A 220 11.57 -6.07 21.55
C SER A 220 10.33 -5.50 20.85
N GLU A 221 10.27 -4.18 20.68
CA GLU A 221 9.19 -3.53 19.94
C GLU A 221 9.29 -3.82 18.45
N TYR A 222 10.46 -3.71 17.83
CA TYR A 222 10.68 -4.02 16.43
C TYR A 222 10.37 -5.49 16.12
N ARG A 223 10.79 -6.42 16.99
CA ARG A 223 10.42 -7.84 16.88
C ARG A 223 8.91 -8.02 16.80
N ARG A 224 8.15 -7.40 17.71
CA ARG A 224 6.68 -7.49 17.72
C ARG A 224 6.08 -6.96 16.43
N ARG A 225 6.51 -5.79 15.97
CA ARG A 225 6.00 -5.15 14.74
C ARG A 225 6.33 -5.98 13.50
N ILE A 226 7.54 -6.52 13.41
CA ILE A 226 7.97 -7.37 12.29
C ILE A 226 7.21 -8.70 12.32
N TYR A 227 7.04 -9.31 13.50
CA TYR A 227 6.27 -10.54 13.62
C TYR A 227 4.80 -10.34 13.18
N GLU A 228 4.16 -9.25 13.60
CA GLU A 228 2.80 -8.89 13.16
C GLU A 228 2.72 -8.71 11.64
N TYR A 229 3.68 -8.03 11.03
CA TYR A 229 3.78 -7.87 9.59
C TYR A 229 3.93 -9.22 8.87
N VAL A 230 4.86 -10.03 9.31
CA VAL A 230 5.10 -11.38 8.76
C VAL A 230 3.85 -12.25 8.89
N TYR A 231 3.20 -12.23 10.05
CA TYR A 231 1.99 -13.00 10.30
C TYR A 231 0.85 -12.63 9.35
N VAL A 232 0.60 -11.34 9.15
CA VAL A 232 -0.46 -10.86 8.25
C VAL A 232 -0.14 -11.18 6.79
N ARG A 233 1.13 -11.04 6.39
CA ARG A 233 1.56 -11.16 5.00
C ARG A 233 1.66 -12.63 4.54
N TYR A 234 2.12 -13.51 5.41
CA TYR A 234 2.46 -14.90 5.07
C TYR A 234 1.58 -15.96 5.74
N LYS A 235 0.46 -15.58 6.33
CA LYS A 235 -0.43 -16.55 7.00
C LYS A 235 -1.04 -17.59 6.05
N GLU A 236 -1.18 -17.27 4.76
CA GLU A 236 -1.78 -18.15 3.75
C GLU A 236 -0.73 -18.81 2.84
N VAL A 237 0.56 -18.53 3.09
CA VAL A 237 1.67 -19.09 2.32
C VAL A 237 2.21 -20.31 3.06
N ALA A 238 1.47 -21.44 2.97
CA ALA A 238 1.99 -22.75 3.38
C ALA A 238 1.04 -23.86 2.88
#